data_243c39b78349a912d8dc4e084551adc0
#
_entry.id   243c39b78349a912d8dc4e084551adc0
#
_cell.length_a   1.000
_cell.length_b   1.000
_cell.length_c   1.000
_cell.angle_alpha   90.00
_cell.angle_beta   90.00
_cell.angle_gamma   90.00
#
_symmetry.space_group_name_H-M   'P 1'
#
loop_
_entity.id
_entity.type
_entity.pdbx_description
1 polymer ?
#
loop_
_entity_poly.entity_id
_entity_poly.type
_entity_poly.pdbx_seq_one_letter_code
_entity_poly.pdbx_strand_id
1 'polypeptide(L)'
;VEWSQELKVHESFDEYLRAWVLIYALHKKLGFPGNKPGMIFNMSVGYNLEGILKPNMQWFLKKMENAGDLLPKYIDLVAKYVPEIRDMSVPSRMSDSVTLSTMHGCPPDEIGRICRYLIEEWGFHTNVKMNPTLLGPERVRQIMNKDLGFKQVVIPDAAFGHDLKYPDALVLLRDLRKVAAERNVTFGVKLSNTLEVENFRKVFSEKEKMMYLSGRPLHAITVNLASKLSEEFEGDLLMSFAGGADAFNVAPLLASGMNTITTCWALCFGYTFMALQAGGVVHSVARLRRPRYMINLPIVS
;
A
#
# COMPACT_ATOMS: atom_id res chain seq x y z
N VAL A 1 4.92 5.86 -4.99
CA VAL A 1 5.97 6.60 -4.30
C VAL A 1 5.24 7.60 -3.43
N GLU A 2 5.25 7.38 -2.11
CA GLU A 2 5.06 8.52 -1.25
C GLU A 2 6.21 9.47 -1.58
N TRP A 3 5.85 10.65 -2.01
CA TRP A 3 6.79 11.70 -2.27
C TRP A 3 7.43 12.06 -0.93
N SER A 4 8.55 11.46 -0.61
CA SER A 4 9.35 12.00 0.47
C SER A 4 10.01 13.27 -0.06
N GLN A 5 10.10 14.28 0.76
CA GLN A 5 10.88 15.47 0.42
C GLN A 5 12.39 15.15 0.29
N GLU A 6 12.75 13.92 0.58
CA GLU A 6 14.13 13.43 0.69
C GLU A 6 14.64 12.80 -0.60
N LEU A 7 13.75 12.19 -1.41
CA LEU A 7 14.13 11.52 -2.65
C LEU A 7 13.44 12.14 -3.86
N LYS A 8 14.23 12.35 -4.91
CA LYS A 8 13.69 12.68 -6.23
C LYS A 8 13.05 11.43 -6.86
N VAL A 9 12.13 11.61 -7.80
CA VAL A 9 11.41 10.51 -8.45
C VAL A 9 12.33 9.44 -9.05
N HIS A 10 13.44 9.83 -9.64
CA HIS A 10 14.41 8.90 -10.20
C HIS A 10 15.21 8.14 -9.13
N GLU A 11 15.44 8.74 -7.97
CA GLU A 11 16.08 8.07 -6.83
C GLU A 11 15.13 7.05 -6.21
N SER A 12 13.85 7.40 -6.09
CA SER A 12 12.81 6.45 -5.68
C SER A 12 12.69 5.27 -6.66
N PHE A 13 12.76 5.54 -7.97
CA PHE A 13 12.78 4.48 -8.97
C PHE A 13 14.00 3.56 -8.81
N ASP A 14 15.16 4.13 -8.52
CA ASP A 14 16.40 3.38 -8.25
C ASP A 14 16.19 2.39 -7.09
N GLU A 15 15.55 2.83 -6.00
CA GLU A 15 15.22 1.97 -4.86
C GLU A 15 14.28 0.81 -5.27
N TYR A 16 13.25 1.10 -6.05
CA TYR A 16 12.35 0.07 -6.58
C TYR A 16 13.10 -0.95 -7.44
N LEU A 17 13.96 -0.51 -8.34
CA LEU A 17 14.69 -1.42 -9.23
C LEU A 17 15.72 -2.27 -8.48
N ARG A 18 16.42 -1.69 -7.51
CA ARG A 18 17.32 -2.43 -6.61
C ARG A 18 16.56 -3.50 -5.84
N ALA A 19 15.43 -3.12 -5.24
CA ALA A 19 14.59 -4.05 -4.50
C ALA A 19 14.09 -5.19 -5.40
N TRP A 20 13.66 -4.87 -6.63
CA TRP A 20 13.20 -5.86 -7.60
C TRP A 20 14.26 -6.91 -7.88
N VAL A 21 15.45 -6.50 -8.27
CA VAL A 21 16.56 -7.41 -8.55
C VAL A 21 16.98 -8.21 -7.30
N LEU A 22 17.03 -7.54 -6.13
CA LEU A 22 17.39 -8.19 -4.88
C LEU A 22 16.40 -9.27 -4.46
N ILE A 23 15.11 -9.07 -4.68
CA ILE A 23 14.09 -10.08 -4.37
C ILE A 23 14.29 -11.34 -5.20
N TYR A 24 14.60 -11.20 -6.48
CA TYR A 24 14.94 -12.35 -7.34
C TYR A 24 16.22 -13.07 -6.88
N ALA A 25 17.25 -12.29 -6.53
CA ALA A 25 18.50 -12.85 -6.02
C ALA A 25 18.28 -13.61 -4.71
N LEU A 26 17.53 -13.05 -3.77
CA LEU A 26 17.21 -13.70 -2.50
C LEU A 26 16.30 -14.93 -2.70
N HIS A 27 15.32 -14.86 -3.60
CA HIS A 27 14.50 -16.02 -3.96
C HIS A 27 15.36 -17.20 -4.37
N LYS A 28 16.33 -16.99 -5.24
CA LYS A 28 17.26 -18.03 -5.69
C LYS A 28 18.17 -18.50 -4.57
N LYS A 29 18.83 -17.56 -3.88
CA LYS A 29 19.82 -17.85 -2.83
C LYS A 29 19.23 -18.62 -1.64
N LEU A 30 17.98 -18.31 -1.28
CA LEU A 30 17.29 -18.95 -0.15
C LEU A 30 16.54 -20.23 -0.55
N GLY A 31 16.60 -20.64 -1.82
CA GLY A 31 15.99 -21.86 -2.30
C GLY A 31 14.45 -21.87 -2.27
N PHE A 32 13.82 -20.72 -2.45
CA PHE A 32 12.36 -20.68 -2.55
C PHE A 32 11.86 -21.43 -3.79
N PRO A 33 10.68 -22.07 -3.72
CA PRO A 33 10.18 -22.88 -4.81
C PRO A 33 9.77 -22.03 -6.02
N GLY A 34 9.98 -22.59 -7.21
CA GLY A 34 9.61 -21.97 -8.48
C GLY A 34 10.70 -21.07 -9.09
N ASN A 35 10.47 -20.62 -10.31
CA ASN A 35 11.46 -19.86 -11.08
C ASN A 35 11.38 -18.35 -10.87
N LYS A 36 10.37 -17.89 -10.09
CA LYS A 36 10.14 -16.47 -9.80
C LYS A 36 9.51 -16.29 -8.43
N PRO A 37 9.74 -15.14 -7.77
CA PRO A 37 9.06 -14.80 -6.54
C PRO A 37 7.53 -14.78 -6.72
N GLY A 38 6.82 -15.40 -5.77
CA GLY A 38 5.36 -15.47 -5.77
C GLY A 38 4.71 -14.22 -5.17
N MET A 39 5.06 -13.03 -5.65
CA MET A 39 4.59 -11.76 -5.13
C MET A 39 4.06 -10.82 -6.22
N ILE A 40 3.28 -9.84 -5.82
CA ILE A 40 2.94 -8.65 -6.62
C ILE A 40 3.81 -7.50 -6.13
N PHE A 41 4.60 -6.92 -7.05
CA PHE A 41 5.38 -5.73 -6.76
C PHE A 41 4.51 -4.51 -7.05
N ASN A 42 3.97 -3.88 -6.00
CA ASN A 42 3.04 -2.76 -6.13
C ASN A 42 3.80 -1.43 -6.00
N MET A 43 3.58 -0.54 -6.95
CA MET A 43 4.06 0.83 -6.86
C MET A 43 3.04 1.75 -6.19
N SER A 44 3.49 2.85 -5.61
CA SER A 44 2.62 3.91 -5.11
C SER A 44 2.79 5.17 -5.93
N VAL A 45 1.67 5.82 -6.22
CA VAL A 45 1.64 7.18 -6.76
C VAL A 45 0.72 8.03 -5.91
N GLY A 46 1.02 9.32 -5.83
CA GLY A 46 0.24 10.21 -4.99
C GLY A 46 0.16 11.61 -5.56
N TYR A 47 -0.39 12.53 -4.77
CA TYR A 47 -0.59 13.93 -5.10
C TYR A 47 -1.89 14.17 -5.90
N ASN A 48 -1.83 14.99 -6.96
CA ASN A 48 -2.97 15.30 -7.84
C ASN A 48 -2.70 14.83 -9.28
N LEU A 49 -3.70 14.86 -10.12
CA LEU A 49 -3.58 14.41 -11.52
C LEU A 49 -2.54 15.23 -12.29
N GLU A 50 -2.51 16.55 -12.10
CA GLU A 50 -1.51 17.42 -12.74
C GLU A 50 -0.07 16.97 -12.40
N GLY A 51 0.18 16.63 -11.13
CA GLY A 51 1.47 16.10 -10.69
C GLY A 51 1.81 14.77 -11.34
N ILE A 52 0.85 13.87 -11.46
CA ILE A 52 1.03 12.56 -12.12
C ILE A 52 1.33 12.73 -13.61
N LEU A 53 0.74 13.71 -14.25
CA LEU A 53 0.97 14.01 -15.68
C LEU A 53 2.31 14.68 -15.97
N LYS A 54 3.07 15.12 -14.95
CA LYS A 54 4.40 15.72 -15.16
C LYS A 54 5.39 14.74 -15.77
N PRO A 55 6.34 15.22 -16.59
CA PRO A 55 7.28 14.36 -17.33
C PRO A 55 8.06 13.37 -16.47
N ASN A 56 8.46 13.76 -15.26
CA ASN A 56 9.18 12.91 -14.33
C ASN A 56 8.33 11.73 -13.84
N MET A 57 7.03 11.96 -13.61
CA MET A 57 6.11 10.88 -13.20
C MET A 57 5.75 9.97 -14.37
N GLN A 58 5.55 10.53 -15.56
CA GLN A 58 5.33 9.75 -16.77
C GLN A 58 6.55 8.87 -17.07
N TRP A 59 7.76 9.40 -16.86
CA TRP A 59 8.99 8.62 -16.95
C TRP A 59 9.00 7.48 -15.91
N PHE A 60 8.64 7.76 -14.66
CA PHE A 60 8.57 6.74 -13.60
C PHE A 60 7.62 5.61 -13.97
N LEU A 61 6.38 5.91 -14.36
CA LEU A 61 5.39 4.92 -14.75
C LEU A 61 5.86 4.05 -15.92
N LYS A 62 6.45 4.67 -16.96
CA LYS A 62 7.04 3.96 -18.09
C LYS A 62 8.18 3.03 -17.69
N LYS A 63 9.03 3.46 -16.75
CA LYS A 63 10.14 2.64 -16.25
C LYS A 63 9.68 1.51 -15.34
N MET A 64 8.62 1.70 -14.56
CA MET A 64 8.00 0.62 -13.78
C MET A 64 7.39 -0.45 -14.70
N GLU A 65 6.84 -0.04 -15.82
CA GLU A 65 6.34 -0.96 -16.83
C GLU A 65 7.46 -1.64 -17.65
N ASN A 66 8.55 -0.92 -17.92
CA ASN A 66 9.70 -1.48 -18.64
C ASN A 66 11.02 -0.82 -18.23
N ALA A 67 11.78 -1.51 -17.38
CA ALA A 67 13.12 -1.12 -16.94
C ALA A 67 14.26 -1.81 -17.73
N GLY A 68 13.96 -2.40 -18.89
CA GLY A 68 14.88 -3.29 -19.61
C GLY A 68 16.23 -2.65 -19.95
N ASP A 69 16.28 -1.35 -20.21
CA ASP A 69 17.50 -0.60 -20.47
C ASP A 69 18.40 -0.39 -19.23
N LEU A 70 17.81 -0.39 -18.04
CA LEU A 70 18.51 -0.18 -16.77
C LEU A 70 18.81 -1.48 -16.03
N LEU A 71 18.00 -2.51 -16.26
CA LEU A 71 18.05 -3.77 -15.53
C LEU A 71 19.43 -4.45 -15.54
N PRO A 72 20.20 -4.54 -16.65
CA PRO A 72 21.52 -5.17 -16.67
C PRO A 72 22.50 -4.56 -15.67
N LYS A 73 22.51 -3.24 -15.54
CA LYS A 73 23.35 -2.52 -14.55
C LYS A 73 23.10 -3.00 -13.13
N TYR A 74 21.83 -3.20 -12.76
CA TYR A 74 21.44 -3.62 -11.40
C TYR A 74 21.65 -5.11 -11.16
N ILE A 75 21.48 -5.94 -12.19
CA ILE A 75 21.88 -7.35 -12.14
C ILE A 75 23.38 -7.45 -11.86
N ASP A 76 24.20 -6.70 -12.57
CA ASP A 76 25.66 -6.69 -12.37
C ASP A 76 26.06 -6.20 -10.98
N LEU A 77 25.34 -5.21 -10.44
CA LEU A 77 25.57 -4.72 -9.08
C LEU A 77 25.28 -5.80 -8.03
N VAL A 78 24.15 -6.48 -8.13
CA VAL A 78 23.71 -7.52 -7.19
C VAL A 78 24.54 -8.78 -7.35
N ALA A 79 24.96 -9.12 -8.56
CA ALA A 79 25.77 -10.30 -8.86
C ALA A 79 27.15 -10.28 -8.15
N LYS A 80 27.62 -9.13 -7.70
CA LYS A 80 28.84 -9.05 -6.85
C LYS A 80 28.68 -9.75 -5.51
N TYR A 81 27.45 -9.88 -5.02
CA TYR A 81 27.09 -10.48 -3.71
C TYR A 81 26.30 -11.78 -3.86
N VAL A 82 25.53 -11.91 -4.93
CA VAL A 82 24.71 -13.08 -5.26
C VAL A 82 24.89 -13.39 -6.74
N PRO A 83 25.98 -14.09 -7.12
CA PRO A 83 26.29 -14.38 -8.53
C PRO A 83 25.17 -15.11 -9.28
N GLU A 84 24.40 -15.92 -8.58
CA GLU A 84 23.32 -16.75 -9.09
C GLU A 84 22.17 -15.93 -9.75
N ILE A 85 22.13 -14.63 -9.50
CA ILE A 85 21.13 -13.72 -10.14
C ILE A 85 21.28 -13.73 -11.68
N ARG A 86 22.48 -14.00 -12.20
CA ARG A 86 22.75 -14.07 -13.64
C ARG A 86 22.04 -15.22 -14.33
N ASP A 87 21.71 -16.28 -13.57
CA ASP A 87 21.01 -17.46 -14.05
C ASP A 87 19.49 -17.28 -14.01
N MET A 88 19.01 -16.14 -13.50
CA MET A 88 17.58 -15.85 -13.37
C MET A 88 17.09 -14.94 -14.48
N SER A 89 15.91 -15.27 -15.00
CA SER A 89 15.17 -14.36 -15.87
C SER A 89 14.43 -13.32 -15.03
N VAL A 90 15.08 -12.18 -14.77
CA VAL A 90 14.47 -11.05 -14.07
C VAL A 90 13.65 -10.25 -15.07
N PRO A 91 12.31 -10.14 -14.92
CA PRO A 91 11.47 -9.42 -15.88
C PRO A 91 11.78 -7.91 -15.89
N SER A 92 11.73 -7.31 -17.08
CA SER A 92 11.87 -5.85 -17.23
C SER A 92 10.63 -5.09 -16.73
N ARG A 93 9.47 -5.71 -16.73
CA ARG A 93 8.24 -5.20 -16.12
C ARG A 93 8.26 -5.47 -14.62
N MET A 94 8.42 -4.42 -13.82
CA MET A 94 8.47 -4.55 -12.37
C MET A 94 7.07 -4.56 -11.76
N SER A 95 6.16 -3.75 -12.28
CA SER A 95 4.81 -3.63 -11.72
C SER A 95 3.78 -3.30 -12.80
N ASP A 96 2.61 -3.89 -12.64
CA ASP A 96 1.34 -3.55 -13.30
C ASP A 96 0.27 -3.19 -12.25
N SER A 97 0.69 -2.98 -11.01
CA SER A 97 -0.19 -2.71 -9.89
C SER A 97 0.22 -1.43 -9.17
N VAL A 98 -0.75 -0.55 -8.94
CA VAL A 98 -0.52 0.76 -8.35
C VAL A 98 -1.47 1.03 -7.19
N THR A 99 -0.94 1.66 -6.14
CA THR A 99 -1.75 2.23 -5.06
C THR A 99 -1.76 3.75 -5.19
N LEU A 100 -2.92 4.33 -5.38
CA LEU A 100 -3.10 5.77 -5.30
C LEU A 100 -3.16 6.21 -3.84
N SER A 101 -2.23 7.08 -3.43
CA SER A 101 -2.18 7.70 -2.12
C SER A 101 -2.37 9.21 -2.29
N THR A 102 -3.60 9.68 -2.14
CA THR A 102 -3.91 11.10 -2.21
C THR A 102 -3.61 11.82 -0.89
N MET A 103 -3.46 13.13 -0.96
CA MET A 103 -3.38 13.96 0.23
C MET A 103 -4.71 13.96 0.99
N HIS A 104 -4.66 14.24 2.30
CA HIS A 104 -5.86 14.56 3.07
C HIS A 104 -6.58 15.74 2.42
N GLY A 105 -7.91 15.67 2.34
CA GLY A 105 -8.72 16.69 1.69
C GLY A 105 -8.78 16.63 0.16
N CYS A 106 -8.25 15.58 -0.47
CA CYS A 106 -8.39 15.40 -1.91
C CYS A 106 -9.87 15.16 -2.28
N PRO A 107 -10.46 15.96 -3.20
CA PRO A 107 -11.86 15.83 -3.58
C PRO A 107 -12.17 14.46 -4.23
N PRO A 108 -13.40 13.93 -4.05
CA PRO A 108 -13.80 12.64 -4.64
C PRO A 108 -13.64 12.57 -6.16
N ASP A 109 -13.97 13.64 -6.86
CA ASP A 109 -13.85 13.73 -8.32
C ASP A 109 -12.40 13.70 -8.79
N GLU A 110 -11.48 14.30 -8.04
CA GLU A 110 -10.04 14.20 -8.31
C GLU A 110 -9.53 12.80 -8.13
N ILE A 111 -9.90 12.13 -7.04
CA ILE A 111 -9.56 10.72 -6.81
C ILE A 111 -10.07 9.86 -7.97
N GLY A 112 -11.31 10.09 -8.38
CA GLY A 112 -11.95 9.39 -9.50
C GLY A 112 -11.19 9.58 -10.81
N ARG A 113 -10.82 10.83 -11.14
CA ARG A 113 -10.05 11.16 -12.36
C ARG A 113 -8.69 10.49 -12.39
N ILE A 114 -7.97 10.50 -11.27
CA ILE A 114 -6.66 9.86 -11.18
C ILE A 114 -6.78 8.35 -11.37
N CYS A 115 -7.73 7.71 -10.67
CA CYS A 115 -7.93 6.27 -10.80
C CYS A 115 -8.32 5.86 -12.21
N ARG A 116 -9.23 6.61 -12.85
CA ARG A 116 -9.59 6.36 -14.25
C ARG A 116 -8.38 6.49 -15.16
N TYR A 117 -7.57 7.52 -15.01
CA TYR A 117 -6.32 7.68 -15.77
C TYR A 117 -5.38 6.47 -15.63
N LEU A 118 -5.19 5.98 -14.41
CA LEU A 118 -4.34 4.81 -14.15
C LEU A 118 -4.92 3.51 -14.73
N ILE A 119 -6.24 3.38 -14.70
CA ILE A 119 -6.95 2.21 -15.24
C ILE A 119 -7.07 2.26 -16.77
N GLU A 120 -7.51 3.39 -17.31
CA GLU A 120 -7.90 3.52 -18.71
C GLU A 120 -6.72 3.75 -19.63
N GLU A 121 -5.73 4.57 -19.22
CA GLU A 121 -4.58 4.93 -20.05
C GLU A 121 -3.39 3.99 -19.83
N TRP A 122 -3.21 3.48 -18.60
CA TRP A 122 -2.09 2.61 -18.26
C TRP A 122 -2.46 1.13 -18.15
N GLY A 123 -3.72 0.80 -17.99
CA GLY A 123 -4.16 -0.58 -17.76
C GLY A 123 -3.64 -1.17 -16.45
N PHE A 124 -3.44 -0.35 -15.42
CA PHE A 124 -2.93 -0.82 -14.15
C PHE A 124 -4.02 -1.37 -13.24
N HIS A 125 -3.72 -2.48 -12.57
CA HIS A 125 -4.45 -2.91 -11.38
C HIS A 125 -4.32 -1.83 -10.31
N THR A 126 -5.44 -1.23 -9.89
CA THR A 126 -5.41 0.00 -9.11
C THR A 126 -6.04 -0.19 -7.72
N ASN A 127 -5.35 0.30 -6.69
CA ASN A 127 -5.90 0.41 -5.34
C ASN A 127 -5.96 1.88 -4.93
N VAL A 128 -7.02 2.26 -4.22
CA VAL A 128 -7.11 3.59 -3.58
C VAL A 128 -6.84 3.45 -2.09
N LYS A 129 -5.90 4.23 -1.57
CA LYS A 129 -5.63 4.30 -0.14
C LYS A 129 -6.69 5.18 0.53
N MET A 130 -7.48 4.59 1.41
CA MET A 130 -8.60 5.25 2.08
C MET A 130 -8.20 5.80 3.44
N ASN A 131 -8.82 6.91 3.85
CA ASN A 131 -8.58 7.52 5.16
C ASN A 131 -9.37 6.80 6.26
N PRO A 132 -8.80 6.66 7.47
CA PRO A 132 -9.51 6.06 8.60
C PRO A 132 -10.72 6.89 9.06
N THR A 133 -10.76 8.18 8.70
CA THR A 133 -11.87 9.12 8.93
C THR A 133 -13.18 8.71 8.27
N LEU A 134 -13.14 7.83 7.26
CA LEU A 134 -14.33 7.23 6.64
C LEU A 134 -15.23 6.48 7.63
N LEU A 135 -14.67 6.01 8.74
CA LEU A 135 -15.45 5.34 9.80
C LEU A 135 -16.37 6.29 10.56
N GLY A 136 -16.14 7.60 10.41
CA GLY A 136 -16.90 8.69 11.06
C GLY A 136 -16.33 9.10 12.42
N PRO A 137 -16.59 10.34 12.85
CA PRO A 137 -15.95 10.92 14.04
C PRO A 137 -16.33 10.18 15.33
N GLU A 138 -17.58 9.79 15.47
CA GLU A 138 -18.07 9.11 16.68
C GLU A 138 -17.37 7.76 16.87
N ARG A 139 -17.33 6.93 15.80
CA ARG A 139 -16.77 5.59 15.89
C ARG A 139 -15.26 5.63 16.04
N VAL A 140 -14.56 6.51 15.32
CA VAL A 140 -13.10 6.66 15.43
C VAL A 140 -12.73 7.08 16.86
N ARG A 141 -13.40 8.08 17.43
CA ARG A 141 -13.17 8.53 18.81
C ARG A 141 -13.59 7.50 19.86
N GLN A 142 -14.69 6.76 19.61
CA GLN A 142 -15.08 5.66 20.48
C GLN A 142 -13.94 4.63 20.56
N ILE A 143 -13.43 4.16 19.43
CA ILE A 143 -12.35 3.17 19.39
C ILE A 143 -11.09 3.74 20.04
N MET A 144 -10.64 4.92 19.63
CA MET A 144 -9.36 5.47 20.08
C MET A 144 -9.39 5.86 21.57
N ASN A 145 -10.38 6.64 21.97
CA ASN A 145 -10.37 7.27 23.29
C ASN A 145 -11.02 6.42 24.39
N LYS A 146 -12.04 5.59 24.05
CA LYS A 146 -12.76 4.77 25.03
C LYS A 146 -12.31 3.31 24.99
N ASP A 147 -12.44 2.64 23.84
CA ASP A 147 -12.20 1.20 23.76
C ASP A 147 -10.70 0.87 23.95
N LEU A 148 -9.80 1.65 23.35
CA LEU A 148 -8.34 1.53 23.51
C LEU A 148 -7.78 2.36 24.66
N GLY A 149 -8.55 3.26 25.23
CA GLY A 149 -8.17 4.05 26.41
C GLY A 149 -7.18 5.18 26.15
N PHE A 150 -6.90 5.57 24.90
CA PHE A 150 -6.00 6.68 24.58
C PHE A 150 -6.69 8.04 24.73
N LYS A 151 -7.12 8.37 25.95
CA LYS A 151 -7.88 9.58 26.28
C LYS A 151 -7.19 10.89 25.88
N GLN A 152 -5.85 10.89 25.84
CA GLN A 152 -5.03 12.05 25.50
C GLN A 152 -4.94 12.31 23.99
N VAL A 153 -5.38 11.39 23.12
CA VAL A 153 -5.35 11.58 21.68
C VAL A 153 -6.55 12.43 21.28
N VAL A 154 -6.28 13.62 20.77
CA VAL A 154 -7.30 14.54 20.26
C VAL A 154 -7.36 14.45 18.75
N ILE A 155 -8.52 14.08 18.23
CA ILE A 155 -8.79 14.01 16.80
C ILE A 155 -9.73 15.18 16.46
N PRO A 156 -9.23 16.22 15.78
CA PRO A 156 -10.02 17.43 15.53
C PRO A 156 -11.16 17.17 14.54
N ASP A 157 -12.24 17.93 14.64
CA ASP A 157 -13.37 17.84 13.71
C ASP A 157 -12.95 18.17 12.26
N ALA A 158 -11.97 19.06 12.11
CA ALA A 158 -11.42 19.41 10.81
C ALA A 158 -10.90 18.21 10.03
N ALA A 159 -10.27 17.22 10.70
CA ALA A 159 -9.78 15.99 10.08
C ALA A 159 -10.92 15.22 9.37
N PHE A 160 -12.12 15.23 9.97
CA PHE A 160 -13.30 14.63 9.34
C PHE A 160 -13.95 15.57 8.33
N GLY A 161 -13.78 16.88 8.49
CA GLY A 161 -14.40 17.91 7.66
C GLY A 161 -13.94 17.88 6.21
N HIS A 162 -12.65 17.80 6.00
CA HIS A 162 -12.01 17.90 4.67
C HIS A 162 -11.82 16.56 3.96
N ASP A 163 -11.81 15.44 4.69
CA ASP A 163 -11.64 14.12 4.08
C ASP A 163 -12.91 13.63 3.37
N LEU A 164 -12.73 12.67 2.45
CA LEU A 164 -13.79 11.97 1.73
C LEU A 164 -14.83 11.40 2.71
N LYS A 165 -16.10 11.62 2.43
CA LYS A 165 -17.22 11.10 3.24
C LYS A 165 -17.58 9.68 2.82
N TYR A 166 -18.11 8.91 3.77
CA TYR A 166 -18.44 7.50 3.53
C TYR A 166 -19.44 7.29 2.38
N PRO A 167 -20.56 8.05 2.27
CA PRO A 167 -21.48 7.89 1.15
C PRO A 167 -20.82 8.18 -0.21
N ASP A 168 -20.01 9.23 -0.29
CA ASP A 168 -19.30 9.60 -1.52
C ASP A 168 -18.24 8.55 -1.89
N ALA A 169 -17.57 7.97 -0.88
CA ALA A 169 -16.65 6.86 -1.07
C ALA A 169 -17.35 5.66 -1.70
N LEU A 170 -18.55 5.30 -1.25
CA LEU A 170 -19.28 4.15 -1.81
C LEU A 170 -19.64 4.36 -3.28
N VAL A 171 -20.09 5.57 -3.64
CA VAL A 171 -20.38 5.91 -5.04
C VAL A 171 -19.12 5.80 -5.89
N LEU A 172 -18.04 6.41 -5.43
CA LEU A 172 -16.74 6.37 -6.10
C LEU A 172 -16.21 4.93 -6.29
N LEU A 173 -16.26 4.11 -5.24
CA LEU A 173 -15.74 2.74 -5.29
C LEU A 173 -16.56 1.84 -6.22
N ARG A 174 -17.90 1.97 -6.22
CA ARG A 174 -18.76 1.23 -7.15
C ARG A 174 -18.49 1.60 -8.60
N ASP A 175 -18.33 2.88 -8.88
CA ASP A 175 -18.02 3.38 -10.20
C ASP A 175 -16.64 2.89 -10.70
N LEU A 176 -15.59 3.01 -9.89
CA LEU A 176 -14.24 2.60 -10.28
C LEU A 176 -14.11 1.07 -10.44
N ARG A 177 -14.84 0.28 -9.66
CA ARG A 177 -14.93 -1.17 -9.87
C ARG A 177 -15.50 -1.52 -11.25
N LYS A 178 -16.55 -0.80 -11.68
CA LYS A 178 -17.14 -0.98 -13.02
C LYS A 178 -16.12 -0.66 -14.11
N VAL A 179 -15.46 0.50 -14.01
CA VAL A 179 -14.42 0.90 -14.98
C VAL A 179 -13.28 -0.12 -15.07
N ALA A 180 -12.82 -0.62 -13.93
CA ALA A 180 -11.78 -1.63 -13.89
C ALA A 180 -12.21 -2.96 -14.55
N ALA A 181 -13.46 -3.38 -14.29
CA ALA A 181 -14.02 -4.58 -14.93
C ALA A 181 -14.10 -4.45 -16.46
N GLU A 182 -14.52 -3.28 -16.97
CA GLU A 182 -14.56 -2.98 -18.40
C GLU A 182 -13.17 -3.02 -19.06
N ARG A 183 -12.12 -2.73 -18.31
CA ARG A 183 -10.72 -2.76 -18.76
C ARG A 183 -10.00 -4.08 -18.41
N ASN A 184 -10.71 -5.05 -17.84
CA ASN A 184 -10.15 -6.34 -17.41
C ASN A 184 -8.95 -6.21 -16.45
N VAL A 185 -8.99 -5.23 -15.56
CA VAL A 185 -8.03 -5.04 -14.47
C VAL A 185 -8.74 -5.12 -13.12
N THR A 186 -7.98 -5.32 -12.05
CA THR A 186 -8.54 -5.34 -10.69
C THR A 186 -8.56 -3.95 -10.08
N PHE A 187 -9.59 -3.69 -9.29
CA PHE A 187 -9.70 -2.50 -8.46
C PHE A 187 -9.96 -2.89 -7.01
N GLY A 188 -9.33 -2.18 -6.08
CA GLY A 188 -9.50 -2.41 -4.66
C GLY A 188 -9.17 -1.18 -3.81
N VAL A 189 -9.16 -1.36 -2.50
CA VAL A 189 -8.80 -0.32 -1.53
C VAL A 189 -7.62 -0.76 -0.68
N LYS A 190 -6.80 0.21 -0.27
CA LYS A 190 -5.78 0.01 0.76
C LYS A 190 -6.23 0.70 2.04
N LEU A 191 -6.33 -0.05 3.10
CA LEU A 191 -6.79 0.40 4.41
C LEU A 191 -5.63 0.35 5.41
N SER A 192 -5.24 1.47 6.01
CA SER A 192 -5.73 2.82 5.80
C SER A 192 -4.56 3.80 5.62
N ASN A 193 -4.89 5.03 5.25
CA ASN A 193 -3.97 6.15 5.35
C ASN A 193 -3.74 6.51 6.83
N THR A 194 -2.92 7.52 7.09
CA THR A 194 -2.66 8.05 8.42
C THR A 194 -3.88 8.75 9.00
N LEU A 195 -3.93 8.88 10.33
CA LEU A 195 -4.96 9.65 11.04
C LEU A 195 -4.34 10.93 11.58
N GLU A 196 -4.90 12.06 11.20
CA GLU A 196 -4.51 13.37 11.70
C GLU A 196 -4.98 13.55 13.15
N VAL A 197 -4.05 13.94 14.03
CA VAL A 197 -4.30 14.20 15.46
C VAL A 197 -3.50 15.40 15.92
N GLU A 198 -3.88 16.01 17.03
CA GLU A 198 -3.10 17.09 17.65
C GLU A 198 -1.74 16.57 18.14
N ASN A 199 -0.72 17.43 18.08
CA ASN A 199 0.62 17.15 18.60
C ASN A 199 0.65 17.20 20.14
N PHE A 200 -0.16 16.34 20.77
CA PHE A 200 -0.41 16.32 22.21
C PHE A 200 0.83 15.94 23.05
N ARG A 201 1.79 15.24 22.48
CA ARG A 201 3.05 14.86 23.15
C ARG A 201 4.20 15.81 22.86
N LYS A 202 3.96 16.88 22.11
CA LYS A 202 5.01 17.82 21.66
C LYS A 202 6.20 17.10 21.01
N VAL A 203 5.91 16.07 20.21
CA VAL A 203 6.91 15.29 19.46
C VAL A 203 7.61 16.18 18.46
N PHE A 204 6.85 17.06 17.82
CA PHE A 204 7.34 18.09 16.92
C PHE A 204 7.38 19.45 17.62
N SER A 205 8.02 20.44 16.98
CA SER A 205 8.07 21.80 17.51
C SER A 205 6.66 22.35 17.76
N GLU A 206 6.53 23.35 18.62
CA GLU A 206 5.23 23.98 18.96
C GLU A 206 4.57 24.67 17.75
N LYS A 207 5.30 24.88 16.67
CA LYS A 207 4.77 25.38 15.40
C LYS A 207 3.92 24.33 14.68
N GLU A 208 4.24 23.06 14.87
CA GLU A 208 3.51 21.92 14.30
C GLU A 208 2.37 21.52 15.23
N LYS A 209 1.19 22.05 14.99
CA LYS A 209 0.00 21.78 15.83
C LYS A 209 -0.53 20.37 15.65
N MET A 210 -0.31 19.78 14.46
CA MET A 210 -0.85 18.50 14.07
C MET A 210 0.25 17.47 13.85
N MET A 211 -0.10 16.20 14.02
CA MET A 211 0.75 15.06 13.70
C MET A 211 -0.10 13.94 13.10
N TYR A 212 0.54 12.93 12.52
CA TYR A 212 -0.14 11.82 11.88
C TYR A 212 0.17 10.51 12.58
N LEU A 213 -0.87 9.80 13.02
CA LEU A 213 -0.75 8.43 13.52
C LEU A 213 -0.71 7.45 12.34
N SER A 214 0.18 6.48 12.44
CA SER A 214 0.32 5.39 11.47
C SER A 214 0.61 4.04 12.16
N GLY A 215 0.50 2.95 11.42
CA GLY A 215 0.86 1.62 11.92
C GLY A 215 -0.10 1.09 13.00
N ARG A 216 0.45 0.50 14.05
CA ARG A 216 -0.31 -0.21 15.10
C ARG A 216 -1.44 0.60 15.76
N PRO A 217 -1.29 1.91 16.04
CA PRO A 217 -2.41 2.71 16.60
C PRO A 217 -3.67 2.70 15.74
N LEU A 218 -3.54 2.48 14.43
CA LEU A 218 -4.67 2.44 13.51
C LEU A 218 -5.33 1.07 13.38
N HIS A 219 -4.74 0.01 13.96
CA HIS A 219 -5.18 -1.37 13.70
C HIS A 219 -6.67 -1.58 13.94
N ALA A 220 -7.17 -1.22 15.12
CA ALA A 220 -8.57 -1.40 15.46
C ALA A 220 -9.51 -0.56 14.57
N ILE A 221 -9.13 0.69 14.26
CA ILE A 221 -9.90 1.56 13.36
C ILE A 221 -9.95 0.94 11.96
N THR A 222 -8.80 0.48 11.45
CA THR A 222 -8.68 -0.10 10.11
C THR A 222 -9.47 -1.40 9.97
N VAL A 223 -9.46 -2.28 10.98
CA VAL A 223 -10.25 -3.51 10.99
C VAL A 223 -11.76 -3.19 10.99
N ASN A 224 -12.20 -2.21 11.81
CA ASN A 224 -13.60 -1.78 11.82
C ASN A 224 -14.04 -1.18 10.47
N LEU A 225 -13.17 -0.39 9.83
CA LEU A 225 -13.46 0.15 8.49
C LEU A 225 -13.54 -0.96 7.44
N ALA A 226 -12.62 -1.92 7.52
CA ALA A 226 -12.63 -3.08 6.63
C ALA A 226 -13.90 -3.92 6.77
N SER A 227 -14.34 -4.19 8.00
CA SER A 227 -15.61 -4.88 8.25
C SER A 227 -16.79 -4.15 7.63
N LYS A 228 -16.88 -2.82 7.87
CA LYS A 228 -17.95 -1.99 7.32
C LYS A 228 -17.98 -1.99 5.79
N LEU A 229 -16.82 -1.91 5.13
CA LEU A 229 -16.73 -1.99 3.67
C LEU A 229 -17.02 -3.41 3.16
N SER A 230 -16.61 -4.45 3.88
CA SER A 230 -16.91 -5.84 3.53
C SER A 230 -18.41 -6.11 3.54
N GLU A 231 -19.13 -5.62 4.55
CA GLU A 231 -20.59 -5.70 4.63
C GLU A 231 -21.25 -4.96 3.46
N GLU A 232 -20.84 -3.74 3.15
CA GLU A 232 -21.38 -2.89 2.10
C GLU A 232 -21.20 -3.47 0.69
N PHE A 233 -20.12 -4.20 0.47
CA PHE A 233 -19.77 -4.83 -0.81
C PHE A 233 -19.95 -6.35 -0.80
N GLU A 234 -20.64 -6.90 0.19
CA GLU A 234 -20.94 -8.34 0.30
C GLU A 234 -19.67 -9.23 0.20
N GLY A 235 -18.54 -8.72 0.72
CA GLY A 235 -17.25 -9.39 0.65
C GLY A 235 -16.54 -9.32 -0.70
N ASP A 236 -17.12 -8.66 -1.71
CA ASP A 236 -16.59 -8.61 -3.09
C ASP A 236 -15.76 -7.34 -3.39
N LEU A 237 -15.24 -6.66 -2.39
CA LEU A 237 -14.26 -5.59 -2.54
C LEU A 237 -12.87 -6.11 -2.20
N LEU A 238 -11.93 -5.96 -3.13
CA LEU A 238 -10.53 -6.29 -2.85
C LEU A 238 -9.95 -5.30 -1.83
N MET A 239 -9.45 -5.82 -0.72
CA MET A 239 -8.90 -5.01 0.36
C MET A 239 -7.46 -5.38 0.68
N SER A 240 -6.58 -4.38 0.70
CA SER A 240 -5.21 -4.46 1.18
C SER A 240 -5.12 -3.82 2.56
N PHE A 241 -4.56 -4.52 3.52
CA PHE A 241 -4.44 -4.03 4.89
C PHE A 241 -3.07 -3.40 5.16
N ALA A 242 -3.04 -2.19 5.72
CA ALA A 242 -1.83 -1.43 6.04
C ALA A 242 -1.82 -0.84 7.47
N GLY A 243 -2.73 -1.26 8.33
CA GLY A 243 -2.93 -0.74 9.69
C GLY A 243 -2.14 -1.50 10.77
N GLY A 244 -0.81 -1.56 10.65
CA GLY A 244 0.03 -2.21 11.66
C GLY A 244 -0.05 -3.74 11.65
N ALA A 245 0.02 -4.33 10.46
CA ALA A 245 0.14 -5.78 10.32
C ALA A 245 1.53 -6.26 10.74
N ASP A 246 1.58 -7.41 11.41
CA ASP A 246 2.81 -8.08 11.82
C ASP A 246 2.63 -9.60 11.85
N ALA A 247 3.66 -10.32 12.28
CA ALA A 247 3.65 -11.78 12.31
C ALA A 247 2.56 -12.38 13.21
N PHE A 248 2.08 -11.63 14.21
CA PHE A 248 1.08 -12.12 15.18
C PHE A 248 -0.35 -11.94 14.70
N ASN A 249 -0.61 -10.95 13.82
CA ASN A 249 -1.96 -10.62 13.36
C ASN A 249 -2.20 -10.87 11.88
N VAL A 250 -1.18 -11.25 11.10
CA VAL A 250 -1.33 -11.49 9.66
C VAL A 250 -2.32 -12.61 9.33
N ALA A 251 -2.28 -13.72 10.07
CA ALA A 251 -3.16 -14.85 9.83
C ALA A 251 -4.64 -14.51 10.08
N PRO A 252 -5.04 -13.93 11.23
CA PRO A 252 -6.42 -13.49 11.43
C PRO A 252 -6.86 -12.39 10.44
N LEU A 253 -5.99 -11.49 10.02
CA LEU A 253 -6.34 -10.49 9.00
C LEU A 253 -6.70 -11.14 7.66
N LEU A 254 -5.91 -12.11 7.19
CA LEU A 254 -6.23 -12.88 5.98
C LEU A 254 -7.52 -13.70 6.14
N ALA A 255 -7.72 -14.29 7.31
CA ALA A 255 -8.94 -15.06 7.61
C ALA A 255 -10.19 -14.16 7.63
N SER A 256 -10.05 -12.88 7.99
CA SER A 256 -11.16 -11.90 7.98
C SER A 256 -11.49 -11.35 6.57
N GLY A 257 -10.81 -11.83 5.51
CA GLY A 257 -11.13 -11.45 4.14
C GLY A 257 -10.19 -10.43 3.51
N MET A 258 -9.09 -10.03 4.20
CA MET A 258 -8.06 -9.20 3.56
C MET A 258 -7.37 -9.99 2.44
N ASN A 259 -7.34 -9.41 1.24
CA ASN A 259 -6.75 -10.07 0.07
C ASN A 259 -5.22 -9.95 0.06
N THR A 260 -4.71 -8.81 0.57
CA THR A 260 -3.28 -8.54 0.65
C THR A 260 -2.94 -7.80 1.95
N ILE A 261 -1.71 -7.97 2.41
CA ILE A 261 -1.20 -7.33 3.62
C ILE A 261 0.04 -6.51 3.26
N THR A 262 0.06 -5.26 3.68
CA THR A 262 1.26 -4.41 3.65
C THR A 262 1.88 -4.39 5.03
N THR A 263 3.11 -4.83 5.14
CA THR A 263 3.90 -4.72 6.38
C THR A 263 4.99 -3.69 6.18
N CYS A 264 5.25 -2.92 7.22
CA CYS A 264 6.36 -1.98 7.28
C CYS A 264 7.41 -2.54 8.24
N TRP A 265 8.61 -2.04 8.23
CA TRP A 265 9.72 -2.22 9.19
C TRP A 265 9.85 -3.54 9.99
N ALA A 266 8.77 -4.12 10.47
CA ALA A 266 8.79 -5.38 11.23
C ALA A 266 9.42 -6.54 10.47
N LEU A 267 9.40 -6.50 9.14
CA LEU A 267 10.04 -7.49 8.26
C LEU A 267 11.51 -7.18 7.97
N CYS A 268 11.92 -5.91 8.05
CA CYS A 268 13.28 -5.51 7.66
C CYS A 268 14.34 -5.82 8.70
N PHE A 269 14.06 -5.90 9.99
CA PHE A 269 15.07 -5.91 11.05
C PHE A 269 15.05 -7.08 12.05
N GLY A 270 14.30 -8.11 11.85
CA GLY A 270 14.33 -9.25 12.80
C GLY A 270 13.22 -10.26 12.58
N TYR A 271 12.22 -9.90 11.82
CA TYR A 271 11.07 -10.76 11.53
C TYR A 271 11.14 -11.42 10.15
N THR A 272 12.16 -11.14 9.34
CA THR A 272 12.36 -11.79 8.05
C THR A 272 12.35 -13.31 8.20
N PHE A 273 12.93 -13.81 9.26
CA PHE A 273 12.97 -15.26 9.57
C PHE A 273 11.59 -15.78 10.03
N MET A 274 10.86 -15.03 10.85
CA MET A 274 9.53 -15.45 11.32
C MET A 274 8.44 -15.24 10.27
N ALA A 275 8.55 -14.22 9.45
CA ALA A 275 7.63 -14.02 8.32
C ALA A 275 7.82 -15.10 7.24
N LEU A 276 9.02 -15.62 7.07
CA LEU A 276 9.30 -16.77 6.21
C LEU A 276 8.70 -18.06 6.79
N GLN A 277 8.68 -18.23 8.12
CA GLN A 277 7.97 -19.33 8.77
C GLN A 277 6.45 -19.10 8.79
N ALA A 278 5.98 -17.88 9.02
CA ALA A 278 4.57 -17.51 8.85
C ALA A 278 4.13 -17.62 7.38
N GLY A 279 5.02 -17.41 6.43
CA GLY A 279 4.81 -17.70 5.01
C GLY A 279 4.40 -19.13 4.74
N GLY A 280 4.88 -20.09 5.53
CA GLY A 280 4.40 -21.49 5.52
C GLY A 280 2.94 -21.61 6.01
N VAL A 281 2.57 -20.90 7.07
CA VAL A 281 1.20 -20.85 7.61
C VAL A 281 0.29 -20.05 6.68
N VAL A 282 0.76 -18.91 6.20
CA VAL A 282 0.04 -18.08 5.22
C VAL A 282 -0.15 -18.83 3.90
N HIS A 283 0.83 -19.59 3.45
CA HIS A 283 0.71 -20.45 2.25
C HIS A 283 -0.35 -21.54 2.45
N SER A 284 -0.51 -22.04 3.66
CA SER A 284 -1.52 -23.06 3.98
C SER A 284 -2.94 -22.49 4.05
N VAL A 285 -3.10 -21.28 4.59
CA VAL A 285 -4.39 -20.54 4.59
C VAL A 285 -4.72 -20.03 3.18
N ALA A 286 -3.72 -19.62 2.42
CA ALA A 286 -3.84 -19.14 1.05
C ALA A 286 -4.30 -20.20 0.05
N ARG A 287 -3.98 -21.49 0.28
CA ARG A 287 -4.52 -22.60 -0.53
C ARG A 287 -6.03 -22.70 -0.47
N LEU A 288 -6.67 -22.18 0.59
CA LEU A 288 -8.13 -22.20 0.73
C LEU A 288 -8.85 -21.12 -0.07
N ARG A 289 -8.20 -20.02 -0.47
CA ARG A 289 -8.83 -18.89 -1.20
C ARG A 289 -8.00 -18.20 -2.28
N ARG A 290 -6.91 -18.78 -2.80
CA ARG A 290 -6.01 -18.17 -3.80
C ARG A 290 -5.65 -16.69 -3.50
N PRO A 291 -5.07 -16.33 -2.35
CA PRO A 291 -4.66 -14.98 -2.09
C PRO A 291 -3.44 -14.63 -2.95
N ARG A 292 -3.43 -13.41 -3.46
CA ARG A 292 -2.23 -12.79 -4.06
C ARG A 292 -1.55 -11.95 -2.98
N TYR A 293 -0.26 -12.13 -2.80
CA TYR A 293 0.51 -11.34 -1.83
C TYR A 293 1.01 -10.06 -2.49
N MET A 294 0.80 -8.94 -1.83
CA MET A 294 1.31 -7.65 -2.22
C MET A 294 2.34 -7.18 -1.19
N ILE A 295 3.58 -7.00 -1.61
CA ILE A 295 4.62 -6.40 -0.78
C ILE A 295 4.80 -4.97 -1.26
N ASN A 296 4.40 -4.00 -0.44
CA ASN A 296 4.81 -2.62 -0.60
C ASN A 296 6.10 -2.46 0.20
N LEU A 297 7.19 -2.18 -0.49
CA LEU A 297 8.41 -1.76 0.17
C LEU A 297 8.26 -0.30 0.57
N PRO A 298 8.36 0.04 1.86
CA PRO A 298 8.37 1.43 2.25
C PRO A 298 9.65 2.07 1.71
N ILE A 299 9.53 3.26 1.18
CA ILE A 299 10.68 4.12 1.00
C ILE A 299 11.08 4.54 2.40
N VAL A 300 12.26 4.12 2.82
CA VAL A 300 12.83 4.50 4.10
C VAL A 300 13.10 6.01 4.01
N SER A 301 12.42 6.76 4.85
CA SER A 301 12.77 8.14 5.18
C SER A 301 13.90 8.14 6.18
#